data_57c18e438d4e5004961fdbcfa4cd7c40
#
_entry.id   57c18e438d4e5004961fdbcfa4cd7c40
#
_cell.length_a   1.000
_cell.length_b   1.000
_cell.length_c   1.000
_cell.angle_alpha   90.00
_cell.angle_beta   90.00
_cell.angle_gamma   90.00
#
_symmetry.space_group_name_H-M   'P 1'
#
loop_
_entity.id
_entity.type
_entity.pdbx_description
1 polymer ?
#
loop_
_entity_poly.entity_id
_entity_poly.type
_entity_poly.pdbx_seq_one_letter_code
_entity_poly.pdbx_strand_id
1 'polypeptide(L)'
;MTTELTYLLLVALLTGSLWIPVVIGYVRTRGPLTPETYRVAPTDPLPDWVNRANRAHHNAVESFAPFAAVVLTAHVLGVHTALTVACAAVFFWARLAHAIVHVSGFGRFRARTVLFTIAWLAFVVDAIALLRRAL
;
A
#
# COMPACT_ATOMS: atom_id res chain seq x y z
N MET A 1 -14.43 9.96 14.66
CA MET A 1 -13.27 9.43 13.88
C MET A 1 -12.69 10.60 13.11
N THR A 2 -11.38 10.84 13.18
CA THR A 2 -10.75 11.92 12.44
C THR A 2 -10.57 11.57 10.96
N THR A 3 -10.37 12.57 10.13
CA THR A 3 -10.17 12.37 8.67
C THR A 3 -8.92 11.55 8.38
N GLU A 4 -7.85 11.75 9.14
CA GLU A 4 -6.60 10.97 9.03
C GLU A 4 -6.82 9.49 9.32
N LEU A 5 -7.60 9.16 10.37
CA LEU A 5 -7.97 7.77 10.68
C LEU A 5 -8.84 7.15 9.58
N THR A 6 -9.69 7.94 8.94
CA THR A 6 -10.45 7.47 7.78
C THR A 6 -9.51 7.06 6.64
N TYR A 7 -8.52 7.89 6.30
CA TYR A 7 -7.52 7.54 5.29
C TYR A 7 -6.66 6.36 5.72
N LEU A 8 -6.30 6.24 6.99
CA LEU A 8 -5.57 5.07 7.50
C LEU A 8 -6.37 3.78 7.27
N LEU A 9 -7.67 3.78 7.58
CA LEU A 9 -8.54 2.63 7.32
C LEU A 9 -8.67 2.32 5.83
N LEU A 10 -8.76 3.34 4.97
CA LEU A 10 -8.78 3.15 3.52
C LEU A 10 -7.47 2.53 3.01
N VAL A 11 -6.31 2.95 3.54
CA VAL A 11 -5.01 2.31 3.21
C VAL A 11 -4.95 0.88 3.71
N ALA A 12 -5.47 0.60 4.91
CA ALA A 12 -5.56 -0.76 5.46
C ALA A 12 -6.43 -1.66 4.57
N LEU A 13 -7.61 -1.19 4.14
CA LEU A 13 -8.49 -1.91 3.23
C LEU A 13 -7.84 -2.14 1.86
N LEU A 14 -7.19 -1.12 1.29
CA LEU A 14 -6.46 -1.26 0.04
C LEU A 14 -5.36 -2.33 0.16
N THR A 15 -4.52 -2.22 1.20
CA THR A 15 -3.42 -3.16 1.46
C THR A 15 -3.95 -4.58 1.66
N GLY A 16 -5.00 -4.72 2.50
CA GLY A 16 -5.64 -5.99 2.78
C GLY A 16 -6.41 -6.60 1.61
N SER A 17 -6.67 -5.85 0.55
CA SER A 17 -7.37 -6.35 -0.66
C SER A 17 -6.42 -6.73 -1.80
N LEU A 18 -5.18 -6.24 -1.79
CA LEU A 18 -4.25 -6.45 -2.91
C LEU A 18 -3.75 -7.90 -3.06
N TRP A 19 -3.93 -8.78 -2.07
CA TRP A 19 -3.65 -10.20 -2.21
C TRP A 19 -4.69 -10.93 -3.09
N ILE A 20 -5.92 -10.39 -3.19
CA ILE A 20 -7.02 -11.03 -3.93
C ILE A 20 -6.65 -11.33 -5.40
N PRO A 21 -6.19 -10.36 -6.21
CA PRO A 21 -5.79 -10.64 -7.58
C PRO A 21 -4.62 -11.66 -7.67
N VAL A 22 -3.75 -11.71 -6.67
CA VAL A 22 -2.66 -12.68 -6.61
C VAL A 22 -3.21 -14.10 -6.50
N VAL A 23 -4.11 -14.33 -5.54
CA VAL A 23 -4.74 -15.64 -5.34
C VAL A 23 -5.59 -16.05 -6.54
N ILE A 24 -6.38 -15.13 -7.09
CA ILE A 24 -7.16 -15.39 -8.32
C ILE A 24 -6.23 -15.83 -9.46
N GLY A 25 -5.12 -15.11 -9.67
CA GLY A 25 -4.15 -15.45 -10.70
C GLY A 25 -3.48 -16.79 -10.46
N TYR A 26 -3.11 -17.06 -9.22
CA TYR A 26 -2.53 -18.34 -8.82
C TYR A 26 -3.48 -19.51 -9.11
N VAL A 27 -4.71 -19.43 -8.62
CA VAL A 27 -5.72 -20.50 -8.79
C VAL A 27 -6.07 -20.72 -10.26
N ARG A 28 -6.16 -19.65 -11.04
CA ARG A 28 -6.43 -19.75 -12.50
C ARG A 28 -5.29 -20.41 -13.28
N THR A 29 -4.05 -20.26 -12.83
CA THR A 29 -2.87 -20.77 -13.54
C THR A 29 -2.47 -22.17 -13.08
N ARG A 30 -2.55 -22.43 -11.77
CA ARG A 30 -2.03 -23.66 -11.15
C ARG A 30 -3.10 -24.56 -10.53
N GLY A 31 -4.36 -24.16 -10.66
CA GLY A 31 -5.48 -24.89 -10.03
C GLY A 31 -5.70 -24.52 -8.56
N PRO A 32 -6.69 -25.14 -7.92
CA PRO A 32 -7.03 -24.87 -6.53
C PRO A 32 -5.91 -25.25 -5.59
N LEU A 33 -5.84 -24.54 -4.45
CA LEU A 33 -4.90 -24.86 -3.39
C LEU A 33 -5.31 -26.21 -2.75
N THR A 34 -4.40 -27.19 -2.78
CA THR A 34 -4.57 -28.50 -2.17
C THR A 34 -3.52 -28.72 -1.07
N PRO A 35 -3.72 -29.70 -0.16
CA PRO A 35 -2.70 -30.00 0.85
C PRO A 35 -1.32 -30.30 0.25
N GLU A 36 -1.26 -30.91 -0.94
CA GLU A 36 -0.01 -31.19 -1.65
C GLU A 36 0.71 -29.91 -2.06
N THR A 37 -0.03 -28.90 -2.55
CA THR A 37 0.54 -27.61 -2.98
C THR A 37 1.09 -26.78 -1.81
N TYR A 38 0.64 -27.06 -0.58
CA TYR A 38 1.24 -26.46 0.62
C TYR A 38 2.58 -27.12 1.01
N ARG A 39 2.76 -28.40 0.69
CA ARG A 39 3.98 -29.14 0.99
C ARG A 39 5.08 -28.89 -0.03
N VAL A 40 4.69 -28.83 -1.30
CA VAL A 40 5.61 -28.60 -2.42
C VAL A 40 5.00 -27.48 -3.28
N ALA A 41 5.64 -26.32 -3.28
CA ALA A 41 5.16 -25.21 -4.09
C ALA A 41 5.31 -25.53 -5.59
N PRO A 42 4.23 -25.38 -6.40
CA PRO A 42 4.33 -25.54 -7.84
C PRO A 42 5.35 -24.60 -8.42
N THR A 43 6.20 -25.11 -9.33
CA THR A 43 7.28 -24.37 -9.97
C THR A 43 6.87 -23.70 -11.28
N ASP A 44 5.69 -24.02 -11.80
CA ASP A 44 5.21 -23.42 -13.05
C ASP A 44 5.21 -21.89 -12.99
N PRO A 45 5.70 -21.21 -14.04
CA PRO A 45 5.76 -19.77 -14.06
C PRO A 45 4.36 -19.14 -13.99
N LEU A 46 4.21 -18.11 -13.18
CA LEU A 46 2.98 -17.34 -13.11
C LEU A 46 2.97 -16.27 -14.21
N PRO A 47 1.79 -15.92 -14.74
CA PRO A 47 1.65 -14.81 -15.67
C PRO A 47 2.23 -13.51 -15.10
N ASP A 48 2.79 -12.66 -15.96
CA ASP A 48 3.43 -11.41 -15.54
C ASP A 48 2.54 -10.48 -14.71
N TRP A 49 1.24 -10.44 -15.02
CA TRP A 49 0.31 -9.61 -14.25
C TRP A 49 0.14 -10.11 -12.80
N VAL A 50 0.20 -11.42 -12.57
CA VAL A 50 0.15 -12.02 -11.21
C VAL A 50 1.42 -11.64 -10.44
N ASN A 51 2.57 -11.73 -11.08
CA ASN A 51 3.84 -11.31 -10.48
C ASN A 51 3.84 -9.81 -10.16
N ARG A 52 3.23 -8.97 -11.03
CA ARG A 52 3.06 -7.54 -10.76
C ARG A 52 2.09 -7.29 -9.59
N ALA A 53 0.97 -8.01 -9.53
CA ALA A 53 0.02 -7.93 -8.43
C ALA A 53 0.66 -8.30 -7.09
N ASN A 54 1.46 -9.37 -7.06
CA ASN A 54 2.19 -9.79 -5.87
C ASN A 54 3.17 -8.71 -5.40
N ARG A 55 3.96 -8.13 -6.31
CA ARG A 55 4.86 -7.01 -5.97
C ARG A 55 4.10 -5.77 -5.50
N ALA A 56 2.92 -5.47 -6.06
CA ALA A 56 2.09 -4.37 -5.60
C ALA A 56 1.60 -4.60 -4.17
N HIS A 57 1.18 -5.84 -3.85
CA HIS A 57 0.77 -6.21 -2.50
C HIS A 57 1.93 -6.08 -1.50
N HIS A 58 3.10 -6.67 -1.77
CA HIS A 58 4.27 -6.55 -0.88
C HIS A 58 4.65 -5.09 -0.64
N ASN A 59 4.71 -4.28 -1.67
CA ASN A 59 5.03 -2.86 -1.54
C ASN A 59 3.97 -2.08 -0.74
N ALA A 60 2.69 -2.49 -0.81
CA ALA A 60 1.65 -1.90 0.02
C ALA A 60 1.83 -2.27 1.50
N VAL A 61 2.13 -3.52 1.81
CA VAL A 61 2.39 -4.00 3.18
C VAL A 61 3.59 -3.28 3.79
N GLU A 62 4.70 -3.18 3.06
CA GLU A 62 5.92 -2.51 3.53
C GLU A 62 5.70 -1.03 3.87
N SER A 63 4.87 -0.33 3.11
CA SER A 63 4.59 1.09 3.32
C SER A 63 3.50 1.37 4.35
N PHE A 64 2.66 0.38 4.66
CA PHE A 64 1.52 0.53 5.56
C PHE A 64 1.96 0.77 7.01
N ALA A 65 2.88 -0.04 7.53
CA ALA A 65 3.28 0.03 8.94
C ALA A 65 3.88 1.39 9.33
N PRO A 66 4.86 1.96 8.61
CA PRO A 66 5.39 3.28 8.95
C PRO A 66 4.35 4.40 8.82
N PHE A 67 3.48 4.34 7.80
CA PHE A 67 2.38 5.31 7.66
C PHE A 67 1.40 5.21 8.84
N ALA A 68 0.99 4.00 9.21
CA ALA A 68 0.11 3.78 10.36
C ALA A 68 0.71 4.31 11.66
N ALA A 69 2.02 4.09 11.88
CA ALA A 69 2.71 4.60 13.05
C ALA A 69 2.63 6.13 13.15
N VAL A 70 2.84 6.86 12.04
CA VAL A 70 2.75 8.33 12.02
C VAL A 70 1.33 8.81 12.30
N VAL A 71 0.33 8.27 11.61
CA VAL A 71 -1.08 8.68 11.79
C VAL A 71 -1.58 8.37 13.20
N LEU A 72 -1.24 7.21 13.75
CA LEU A 72 -1.63 6.84 15.11
C LEU A 72 -0.91 7.69 16.16
N THR A 73 0.36 8.01 15.95
CA THR A 73 1.10 8.94 16.83
C THR A 73 0.45 10.33 16.81
N ALA A 74 0.10 10.87 15.64
CA ALA A 74 -0.63 12.12 15.52
C ALA A 74 -1.94 12.08 16.32
N HIS A 75 -2.68 10.99 16.19
CA HIS A 75 -3.96 10.82 16.89
C HIS A 75 -3.80 10.77 18.40
N VAL A 76 -2.82 10.00 18.92
CA VAL A 76 -2.53 9.89 20.35
C VAL A 76 -2.10 11.23 20.95
N LEU A 77 -1.34 12.01 20.19
CA LEU A 77 -0.88 13.35 20.59
C LEU A 77 -1.96 14.44 20.42
N GLY A 78 -3.15 14.10 19.89
CA GLY A 78 -4.20 15.08 19.62
C GLY A 78 -3.83 16.07 18.50
N VAL A 79 -2.89 15.72 17.63
CA VAL A 79 -2.42 16.60 16.53
C VAL A 79 -3.26 16.35 15.28
N HIS A 80 -4.22 17.24 15.03
CA HIS A 80 -5.10 17.20 13.87
C HIS A 80 -5.04 18.55 13.16
N THR A 81 -4.36 18.63 12.03
CA THR A 81 -4.14 19.85 11.27
C THR A 81 -4.51 19.67 9.80
N ALA A 82 -4.69 20.77 9.08
CA ALA A 82 -4.86 20.71 7.62
C ALA A 82 -3.70 19.99 6.93
N LEU A 83 -2.48 20.09 7.48
CA LEU A 83 -1.30 19.40 6.94
C LEU A 83 -1.39 17.89 7.14
N THR A 84 -1.71 17.40 8.37
CA THR A 84 -1.83 15.96 8.65
C THR A 84 -2.93 15.33 7.81
N VAL A 85 -4.07 16.00 7.66
CA VAL A 85 -5.17 15.58 6.79
C VAL A 85 -4.73 15.51 5.32
N ALA A 86 -4.05 16.55 4.83
CA ALA A 86 -3.58 16.57 3.44
C ALA A 86 -2.55 15.47 3.17
N CYS A 87 -1.60 15.25 4.09
CA CYS A 87 -0.61 14.18 3.98
C CYS A 87 -1.27 12.81 3.93
N ALA A 88 -2.23 12.53 4.81
CA ALA A 88 -2.96 11.27 4.83
C ALA A 88 -3.76 11.05 3.52
N ALA A 89 -4.41 12.09 3.02
CA ALA A 89 -5.14 12.04 1.75
C ALA A 89 -4.21 11.77 0.56
N VAL A 90 -3.11 12.54 0.44
CA VAL A 90 -2.11 12.37 -0.62
C VAL A 90 -1.50 10.97 -0.58
N PHE A 91 -1.16 10.48 0.62
CA PHE A 91 -0.64 9.13 0.78
C PHE A 91 -1.62 8.09 0.22
N PHE A 92 -2.87 8.11 0.64
CA PHE A 92 -3.89 7.14 0.17
C PHE A 92 -4.06 7.17 -1.35
N TRP A 93 -4.30 8.35 -1.94
CA TRP A 93 -4.55 8.46 -3.36
C TRP A 93 -3.34 8.08 -4.22
N ALA A 94 -2.14 8.45 -3.78
CA ALA A 94 -0.91 8.05 -4.45
C ALA A 94 -0.68 6.53 -4.35
N ARG A 95 -1.00 5.88 -3.20
CA ARG A 95 -0.90 4.42 -3.03
C ARG A 95 -1.94 3.66 -3.88
N LEU A 96 -3.16 4.17 -3.94
CA LEU A 96 -4.20 3.60 -4.82
C LEU A 96 -3.78 3.66 -6.29
N ALA A 97 -3.38 4.83 -6.76
CA ALA A 97 -2.90 5.01 -8.13
C ALA A 97 -1.66 4.15 -8.43
N HIS A 98 -0.71 4.07 -7.47
CA HIS A 98 0.47 3.21 -7.58
C HIS A 98 0.08 1.73 -7.75
N ALA A 99 -0.86 1.23 -6.96
CA ALA A 99 -1.33 -0.16 -7.05
C ALA A 99 -1.95 -0.45 -8.42
N ILE A 100 -2.82 0.45 -8.92
CA ILE A 100 -3.46 0.33 -10.25
C ILE A 100 -2.41 0.30 -11.36
N VAL A 101 -1.48 1.26 -11.36
CA VAL A 101 -0.40 1.36 -12.36
C VAL A 101 0.52 0.13 -12.30
N HIS A 102 0.80 -0.38 -11.10
CA HIS A 102 1.67 -1.53 -10.92
C HIS A 102 1.02 -2.82 -11.47
N VAL A 103 -0.22 -3.08 -11.12
CA VAL A 103 -0.96 -4.29 -11.55
C VAL A 103 -1.22 -4.26 -13.06
N SER A 104 -1.65 -3.11 -13.60
CA SER A 104 -1.93 -2.94 -15.04
C SER A 104 -0.68 -3.09 -15.92
N GLY A 105 0.52 -2.91 -15.36
CA GLY A 105 1.77 -2.93 -16.12
C GLY A 105 2.04 -1.65 -16.91
N PHE A 106 1.33 -0.56 -16.59
CA PHE A 106 1.56 0.73 -17.23
C PHE A 106 2.97 1.25 -16.91
N GLY A 107 3.83 1.28 -17.93
CA GLY A 107 5.27 1.58 -17.76
C GLY A 107 5.70 2.99 -18.17
N ARG A 108 4.78 3.83 -18.70
CA ARG A 108 5.12 5.17 -19.21
C ARG A 108 5.49 6.14 -18.07
N PHE A 109 6.39 7.08 -18.35
CA PHE A 109 6.77 8.20 -17.47
C PHE A 109 7.27 7.81 -16.08
N ARG A 110 7.77 6.59 -15.90
CA ARG A 110 8.15 6.07 -14.56
C ARG A 110 7.02 6.23 -13.52
N ALA A 111 5.77 6.12 -13.96
CA ALA A 111 4.58 6.43 -13.15
C ALA A 111 4.60 5.74 -11.78
N ARG A 112 5.07 4.49 -11.70
CA ARG A 112 5.21 3.76 -10.44
C ARG A 112 6.15 4.48 -9.46
N THR A 113 7.35 4.87 -9.94
CA THR A 113 8.34 5.57 -9.12
C THR A 113 7.82 6.92 -8.65
N VAL A 114 7.20 7.69 -9.54
CA VAL A 114 6.63 9.00 -9.21
C VAL A 114 5.55 8.87 -8.12
N LEU A 115 4.60 7.97 -8.31
CA LEU A 115 3.51 7.78 -7.33
C LEU A 115 4.02 7.25 -6.00
N PHE A 116 5.00 6.35 -6.01
CA PHE A 116 5.67 5.90 -4.79
C PHE A 116 6.35 7.06 -4.06
N THR A 117 7.11 7.89 -4.79
CA THR A 117 7.82 9.04 -4.22
C THR A 117 6.84 10.06 -3.64
N ILE A 118 5.71 10.34 -4.31
CA ILE A 118 4.67 11.24 -3.79
C ILE A 118 4.12 10.72 -2.45
N ALA A 119 3.77 9.44 -2.37
CA ALA A 119 3.30 8.84 -1.11
C ALA A 119 4.37 8.90 -0.02
N TRP A 120 5.62 8.58 -0.36
CA TRP A 120 6.73 8.62 0.57
C TRP A 120 6.99 10.04 1.08
N LEU A 121 6.96 11.05 0.20
CA LEU A 121 7.11 12.45 0.62
C LEU A 121 5.99 12.90 1.55
N ALA A 122 4.74 12.53 1.28
CA ALA A 122 3.62 12.85 2.16
C ALA A 122 3.83 12.25 3.57
N PHE A 123 4.25 10.98 3.65
CA PHE A 123 4.62 10.33 4.90
C PHE A 123 5.75 11.07 5.64
N VAL A 124 6.84 11.43 4.94
CA VAL A 124 8.00 12.10 5.54
C VAL A 124 7.63 13.50 6.05
N VAL A 125 6.85 14.25 5.28
CA VAL A 125 6.39 15.59 5.68
C VAL A 125 5.55 15.51 6.95
N ASP A 126 4.64 14.55 7.02
CA ASP A 126 3.79 14.35 8.21
C ASP A 126 4.63 13.96 9.43
N ALA A 127 5.55 13.00 9.28
CA ALA A 127 6.45 12.57 10.34
C ALA A 127 7.33 13.74 10.87
N ILE A 128 7.90 14.55 9.98
CA ILE A 128 8.71 15.74 10.36
C ILE A 128 7.84 16.77 11.08
N ALA A 129 6.61 17.01 10.61
CA ALA A 129 5.72 17.95 11.27
C ALA A 129 5.37 17.53 12.70
N LEU A 130 5.20 16.24 12.94
CA LEU A 130 4.97 15.70 14.29
C LEU A 130 6.22 15.81 15.17
N LEU A 131 7.38 15.43 14.66
CA LEU A 131 8.65 15.53 15.41
C LEU A 131 8.94 16.96 15.87
N ARG A 132 8.70 17.96 15.01
CA ARG A 132 8.88 19.38 15.35
C ARG A 132 7.92 19.89 16.43
N ARG A 133 6.83 19.18 16.68
CA ARG A 133 5.87 19.53 17.75
C ARG A 133 6.17 18.82 19.06
N ALA A 134 6.89 17.70 18.98
CA ALA A 134 7.27 16.91 20.15
C ALA A 134 8.58 17.36 20.79
N LEU A 135 9.39 18.14 20.05
CA LEU A 135 10.66 18.75 20.50
C LEU A 135 10.45 20.22 20.90
#